data_e8222139d5fe090da97fac444cb394cc
#
_entry.id   e8222139d5fe090da97fac444cb394cc
#
_cell.length_a   1.000
_cell.length_b   1.000
_cell.length_c   1.000
_cell.angle_alpha   90.00
_cell.angle_beta   90.00
_cell.angle_gamma   90.00
#
_symmetry.space_group_name_H-M   'P 1'
#
loop_
_entity.id
_entity.type
_entity.pdbx_description
1 polymer ?
#
loop_
_entity_poly.entity_id
_entity_poly.type
_entity_poly.pdbx_seq_one_letter_code
_entity_poly.pdbx_strand_id
1 'polypeptide(L)'
;LNLSIVFLRPLGLRLPAYTVFAACADWRVAVQGCTVAPLAPEAAVTVLYKDEIFASDNIVNATKAKAAAYAKDVCSADAAVANGAADAVADAATARGAVVQALDMLASKRAVRLAKKHGNITL
;
A
#
# COMPACT_ATOMS: atom_id res chain seq x y z
N LEU A 1 23.53 -1.38 -4.41
CA LEU A 1 22.43 -1.96 -3.63
C LEU A 1 21.21 -1.07 -3.80
N ASN A 2 20.20 -1.51 -4.53
CA ASN A 2 18.89 -0.83 -4.54
C ASN A 2 18.02 -1.56 -3.51
N LEU A 3 18.10 -1.11 -2.27
CA LEU A 3 17.17 -1.50 -1.23
C LEU A 3 15.99 -0.51 -1.25
N SER A 4 14.81 -1.01 -1.55
CA SER A 4 13.60 -0.20 -1.50
C SER A 4 12.71 -0.71 -0.37
N ILE A 5 12.70 0.03 0.73
CA ILE A 5 11.78 -0.20 1.85
C ILE A 5 10.73 0.88 1.78
N VAL A 6 9.47 0.50 1.72
CA VAL A 6 8.35 1.43 1.69
C VAL A 6 7.58 1.34 3.01
N PHE A 7 7.47 2.46 3.70
CA PHE A 7 6.61 2.62 4.84
C PHE A 7 5.27 3.23 4.43
N LEU A 8 4.22 2.48 4.65
CA LEU A 8 2.84 2.94 4.48
C LEU A 8 2.38 3.56 5.81
N ARG A 9 2.46 4.88 5.91
CA ARG A 9 2.17 5.63 7.14
C ARG A 9 0.76 6.22 7.15
N PRO A 10 0.07 6.33 8.31
CA PRO A 10 -1.27 6.91 8.42
C PRO A 10 -1.27 8.45 8.38
N LEU A 11 -0.49 9.05 7.53
CA LEU A 11 -0.52 10.49 7.28
C LEU A 11 -1.39 10.72 6.06
N GLY A 12 -2.69 10.80 6.23
CA GLY A 12 -3.70 11.40 5.34
C GLY A 12 -3.41 11.62 3.84
N LEU A 13 -2.22 11.30 3.40
CA LEU A 13 -1.77 11.41 2.03
C LEU A 13 -2.18 10.14 1.29
N ARG A 14 -3.30 10.24 0.62
CA ARG A 14 -3.75 9.28 -0.39
C ARG A 14 -2.83 9.44 -1.60
N LEU A 15 -1.79 8.63 -1.68
CA LEU A 15 -0.92 8.61 -2.85
C LEU A 15 -1.37 7.46 -3.76
N PRO A 16 -2.12 7.73 -4.84
CA PRO A 16 -2.41 6.72 -5.85
C PRO A 16 -1.14 6.14 -6.48
N ALA A 17 -0.03 6.87 -6.41
CA ALA A 17 1.27 6.44 -6.89
C ALA A 17 1.96 5.38 -6.00
N TYR A 18 1.48 5.12 -4.78
CA TYR A 18 2.15 4.17 -3.89
C TYR A 18 2.15 2.74 -4.44
N THR A 19 1.13 2.36 -5.20
CA THR A 19 1.02 1.02 -5.78
C THR A 19 2.16 0.70 -6.76
N VAL A 20 2.58 1.67 -7.54
CA VAL A 20 3.67 1.49 -8.51
C VAL A 20 5.02 1.36 -7.80
N PHE A 21 5.30 2.24 -6.83
CA PHE A 21 6.55 2.19 -6.06
C PHE A 21 6.59 1.00 -5.11
N ALA A 22 5.47 0.65 -4.49
CA ALA A 22 5.38 -0.49 -3.59
C ALA A 22 5.56 -1.83 -4.34
N ALA A 23 5.09 -1.95 -5.56
CA ALA A 23 5.26 -3.16 -6.37
C ALA A 23 6.73 -3.47 -6.68
N CYS A 24 7.58 -2.44 -6.73
CA CYS A 24 9.02 -2.58 -6.97
C CYS A 24 9.85 -2.64 -5.68
N ALA A 25 9.22 -2.52 -4.51
CA ALA A 25 9.91 -2.57 -3.23
C ALA A 25 10.27 -4.01 -2.85
N ASP A 26 11.41 -4.18 -2.22
CA ASP A 26 11.88 -5.48 -1.73
C ASP A 26 11.17 -5.90 -0.45
N TRP A 27 10.75 -4.93 0.35
CA TRP A 27 10.04 -5.14 1.59
C TRP A 27 9.05 -4.00 1.85
N ARG A 28 7.82 -4.33 2.18
CA ARG A 28 6.73 -3.39 2.39
C ARG A 28 6.17 -3.56 3.79
N VAL A 29 6.19 -2.50 4.56
CA VAL A 29 5.69 -2.50 5.93
C VAL A 29 4.51 -1.55 6.04
N ALA A 30 3.36 -2.06 6.42
CA ALA A 30 2.19 -1.26 6.76
C ALA A 30 2.24 -0.89 8.24
N VAL A 31 2.01 0.37 8.56
CA VAL A 31 1.91 0.82 9.95
C VAL A 31 0.47 0.65 10.42
N GLN A 32 0.29 0.15 11.64
CA GLN A 32 -1.03 -0.02 12.24
C GLN A 32 -1.84 1.28 12.18
N GLY A 33 -3.10 1.17 11.76
CA GLY A 33 -3.98 2.32 11.54
C GLY A 33 -3.81 3.04 10.20
N CYS A 34 -2.94 2.57 9.29
CA CYS A 34 -2.89 3.10 7.93
C CYS A 34 -4.02 2.54 7.06
N THR A 35 -4.40 3.32 6.06
CA THR A 35 -5.34 2.89 5.02
C THR A 35 -4.57 2.57 3.75
N VAL A 36 -4.57 1.32 3.34
CA VAL A 36 -3.88 0.83 2.14
C VAL A 36 -4.91 0.56 1.05
N ALA A 37 -5.08 1.50 0.15
CA ALA A 37 -6.04 1.37 -0.95
C ALA A 37 -5.62 2.22 -2.16
N PRO A 38 -5.86 1.75 -3.38
CA PRO A 38 -5.59 2.52 -4.61
C PRO A 38 -6.56 3.70 -4.76
N LEU A 39 -7.78 3.57 -4.24
CA LEU A 39 -8.84 4.58 -4.29
C LEU A 39 -9.31 4.94 -2.88
N ALA A 40 -9.87 6.13 -2.74
CA ALA A 40 -10.58 6.50 -1.52
C ALA A 40 -11.74 5.51 -1.26
N PRO A 41 -11.96 5.06 -0.01
CA PRO A 41 -13.03 4.13 0.30
C PRO A 41 -14.40 4.56 -0.23
N GLU A 42 -14.72 5.85 -0.15
CA GLU A 42 -15.97 6.40 -0.66
C GLU A 42 -16.09 6.24 -2.19
N ALA A 43 -15.00 6.49 -2.92
CA ALA A 43 -14.97 6.31 -4.36
C ALA A 43 -15.04 4.83 -4.76
N ALA A 44 -14.36 3.96 -4.04
CA ALA A 44 -14.41 2.52 -4.29
C ALA A 44 -15.83 1.96 -4.09
N VAL A 45 -16.49 2.38 -3.01
CA VAL A 45 -17.83 1.90 -2.65
C VAL A 45 -18.88 2.37 -3.65
N THR A 46 -18.77 3.60 -4.17
CA THR A 46 -19.71 4.09 -5.20
C THR A 46 -19.63 3.30 -6.50
N VAL A 47 -18.50 2.66 -6.79
CA VAL A 47 -18.36 1.78 -7.95
C VAL A 47 -18.84 0.37 -7.64
N LEU A 48 -18.39 -0.19 -6.50
CA LEU A 48 -18.64 -1.58 -6.15
C LEU A 48 -20.08 -1.86 -5.71
N TYR A 49 -20.70 -0.93 -4.98
CA TYR A 49 -22.03 -1.08 -4.39
C TYR A 49 -23.03 -0.08 -4.95
N LYS A 50 -22.85 0.28 -6.23
CA LYS A 50 -23.65 1.28 -6.92
C LYS A 50 -25.15 1.02 -6.74
N ASP A 51 -25.60 -0.18 -7.07
CA ASP A 51 -27.04 -0.52 -7.09
C ASP A 51 -27.66 -0.48 -5.68
N GLU A 52 -26.93 -0.94 -4.68
CA GLU A 52 -27.37 -0.90 -3.28
C GLU A 52 -27.45 0.53 -2.74
N ILE A 53 -26.48 1.37 -3.10
CA ILE A 53 -26.43 2.77 -2.67
C ILE A 53 -27.57 3.56 -3.30
N PHE A 54 -27.83 3.36 -4.59
CA PHE A 54 -28.91 4.05 -5.29
C PHE A 54 -30.31 3.57 -4.90
N ALA A 55 -30.44 2.34 -4.41
CA ALA A 55 -31.70 1.81 -3.88
C ALA A 55 -32.02 2.32 -2.46
N SER A 56 -31.09 3.00 -1.80
CA SER A 56 -31.28 3.52 -0.44
C SER A 56 -31.96 4.89 -0.44
N ASP A 57 -32.79 5.15 0.58
CA ASP A 57 -33.48 6.45 0.75
C ASP A 57 -32.50 7.61 0.96
N ASN A 58 -31.31 7.34 1.53
CA ASN A 58 -30.29 8.35 1.78
C ASN A 58 -28.92 7.89 1.26
N ILE A 59 -28.63 8.27 0.03
CA ILE A 59 -27.41 7.92 -0.69
C ILE A 59 -26.14 8.33 0.08
N VAL A 60 -26.13 9.53 0.69
CA VAL A 60 -24.94 10.05 1.39
C VAL A 60 -24.62 9.22 2.64
N ASN A 61 -25.64 8.89 3.42
CA ASN A 61 -25.44 8.10 4.63
C ASN A 61 -25.09 6.65 4.29
N ALA A 62 -25.72 6.07 3.29
CA ALA A 62 -25.44 4.73 2.79
C ALA A 62 -23.98 4.64 2.28
N THR A 63 -23.53 5.62 1.49
CA THR A 63 -22.16 5.68 1.01
C THR A 63 -21.15 5.77 2.17
N LYS A 64 -21.39 6.64 3.16
CA LYS A 64 -20.51 6.76 4.33
C LYS A 64 -20.44 5.49 5.16
N ALA A 65 -21.58 4.84 5.42
CA ALA A 65 -21.64 3.60 6.18
C ALA A 65 -20.88 2.46 5.47
N LYS A 66 -21.13 2.30 4.17
CA LYS A 66 -20.43 1.32 3.34
C LYS A 66 -18.93 1.62 3.23
N ALA A 67 -18.55 2.88 3.08
CA ALA A 67 -17.15 3.29 3.02
C ALA A 67 -16.41 3.00 4.33
N ALA A 68 -17.05 3.22 5.48
CA ALA A 68 -16.45 2.90 6.77
C ALA A 68 -16.23 1.39 6.95
N ALA A 69 -17.20 0.56 6.57
CA ALA A 69 -17.05 -0.89 6.57
C ALA A 69 -15.94 -1.34 5.62
N TYR A 70 -15.95 -0.87 4.38
CA TYR A 70 -14.94 -1.18 3.37
C TYR A 70 -13.52 -0.78 3.82
N ALA A 71 -13.39 0.40 4.41
CA ALA A 71 -12.10 0.87 4.93
C ALA A 71 -11.55 -0.04 6.03
N LYS A 72 -12.41 -0.57 6.89
CA LYS A 72 -12.03 -1.47 7.97
C LYS A 72 -11.68 -2.86 7.46
N ASP A 73 -12.51 -3.41 6.57
CA ASP A 73 -12.41 -4.83 6.17
C ASP A 73 -11.38 -5.04 5.05
N VAL A 74 -11.25 -4.09 4.13
CA VAL A 74 -10.43 -4.26 2.91
C VAL A 74 -9.19 -3.39 2.91
N CYS A 75 -9.26 -2.18 3.51
CA CYS A 75 -8.19 -1.21 3.44
C CYS A 75 -7.33 -1.15 4.71
N SER A 76 -7.53 -2.03 5.68
CA SER A 76 -6.72 -2.09 6.90
C SER A 76 -5.29 -2.58 6.63
N ALA A 77 -4.37 -2.32 7.56
CA ALA A 77 -3.00 -2.83 7.49
C ALA A 77 -2.95 -4.37 7.44
N ASP A 78 -3.80 -5.02 8.24
CA ASP A 78 -3.89 -6.48 8.29
C ASP A 78 -4.45 -7.06 6.98
N ALA A 79 -5.47 -6.42 6.41
CA ALA A 79 -6.00 -6.79 5.10
C ALA A 79 -4.95 -6.60 3.99
N ALA A 80 -4.10 -5.57 4.10
CA ALA A 80 -3.03 -5.35 3.14
C ALA A 80 -1.99 -6.48 3.15
N VAL A 81 -1.68 -7.05 4.32
CA VAL A 81 -0.82 -8.23 4.42
C VAL A 81 -1.52 -9.47 3.88
N ALA A 82 -2.78 -9.68 4.24
CA ALA A 82 -3.57 -10.82 3.75
C ALA A 82 -3.69 -10.83 2.21
N ASN A 83 -3.79 -9.65 1.61
CA ASN A 83 -3.88 -9.48 0.15
C ASN A 83 -2.50 -9.41 -0.55
N GLY A 84 -1.40 -9.51 0.19
CA GLY A 84 -0.04 -9.40 -0.37
C GLY A 84 0.37 -7.99 -0.80
N ALA A 85 -0.38 -6.96 -0.42
CA ALA A 85 -0.01 -5.56 -0.68
C ALA A 85 1.08 -5.06 0.26
N ALA A 86 1.18 -5.66 1.45
CA ALA A 86 2.26 -5.45 2.41
C ALA A 86 2.83 -6.79 2.88
N ASP A 87 4.08 -6.79 3.32
CA ASP A 87 4.77 -8.00 3.77
C ASP A 87 4.71 -8.15 5.30
N ALA A 88 4.57 -7.03 6.02
CA ALA A 88 4.45 -7.02 7.48
C ALA A 88 3.62 -5.83 7.96
N VAL A 89 3.10 -5.98 9.19
CA VAL A 89 2.49 -4.87 9.93
C VAL A 89 3.40 -4.52 11.09
N ALA A 90 3.61 -3.23 11.32
CA ALA A 90 4.38 -2.73 12.45
C ALA A 90 3.64 -1.59 13.15
N ASP A 91 3.76 -1.53 14.47
CA ASP A 91 3.33 -0.35 15.24
C ASP A 91 4.31 0.80 15.05
N ALA A 92 3.84 2.02 15.30
CA ALA A 92 4.69 3.19 15.24
C ALA A 92 5.91 3.09 16.18
N ALA A 93 5.76 2.44 17.34
CA ALA A 93 6.84 2.22 18.30
C ALA A 93 7.86 1.18 17.81
N THR A 94 7.42 0.14 17.10
CA THR A 94 8.27 -0.95 16.60
C THR A 94 8.76 -0.73 15.18
N ALA A 95 8.30 0.32 14.50
CA ALA A 95 8.62 0.62 13.11
C ALA A 95 10.14 0.66 12.84
N ARG A 96 10.92 1.26 13.76
CA ARG A 96 12.39 1.30 13.64
C ARG A 96 13.02 -0.10 13.67
N GLY A 97 12.55 -0.97 14.56
CA GLY A 97 13.00 -2.35 14.64
C GLY A 97 12.68 -3.14 13.36
N ALA A 98 11.48 -2.94 12.80
CA ALA A 98 11.08 -3.55 11.55
C ALA A 98 11.98 -3.11 10.37
N VAL A 99 12.40 -1.84 10.33
CA VAL A 99 13.39 -1.37 9.33
C VAL A 99 14.72 -2.08 9.49
N VAL A 100 15.24 -2.15 10.72
CA VAL A 100 16.53 -2.81 10.97
C VAL A 100 16.48 -4.28 10.55
N GLN A 101 15.43 -5.00 10.93
CA GLN A 101 15.25 -6.38 10.51
C GLN A 101 15.17 -6.54 8.98
N ALA A 102 14.44 -5.66 8.31
CA ALA A 102 14.34 -5.67 6.85
C ALA A 102 15.72 -5.42 6.20
N LEU A 103 16.49 -4.48 6.73
CA LEU A 103 17.85 -4.20 6.25
C LEU A 103 18.78 -5.39 6.46
N ASP A 104 18.70 -6.05 7.60
CA ASP A 104 19.51 -7.24 7.90
C ASP A 104 19.16 -8.41 6.97
N MET A 105 17.88 -8.67 6.74
CA MET A 105 17.42 -9.69 5.79
C MET A 105 17.87 -9.40 4.36
N LEU A 106 17.86 -8.14 3.97
CA LEU A 106 18.21 -7.71 2.61
C LEU A 106 19.71 -7.43 2.44
N ALA A 107 20.53 -7.51 3.50
CA ALA A 107 21.96 -7.21 3.45
C ALA A 107 22.72 -8.12 2.46
N SER A 108 22.29 -9.37 2.32
CA SER A 108 22.87 -10.33 1.37
C SER A 108 22.30 -10.24 -0.05
N LYS A 109 21.30 -9.40 -0.27
CA LYS A 109 20.67 -9.26 -1.59
C LYS A 109 21.65 -8.78 -2.64
N ARG A 110 21.79 -9.57 -3.70
CA ARG A 110 22.53 -9.21 -4.89
C ARG A 110 21.59 -9.10 -6.07
N ALA A 111 21.43 -7.89 -6.59
CA ALA A 111 20.71 -7.67 -7.84
C ALA A 111 21.67 -7.85 -9.01
N VAL A 112 21.52 -8.95 -9.74
CA VAL A 112 22.22 -9.11 -11.03
C VAL A 112 21.47 -8.28 -12.05
N ARG A 113 22.02 -7.15 -12.43
CA ARG A 113 21.50 -6.35 -13.52
C ARG A 113 22.14 -6.82 -14.81
N LEU A 114 21.34 -6.90 -15.88
CA LEU A 114 21.90 -7.05 -17.21
C LEU A 114 22.94 -5.94 -17.42
N ALA A 115 24.10 -6.32 -17.94
CA ALA A 115 25.14 -5.36 -18.26
C ALA A 115 24.56 -4.29 -19.18
N LYS A 116 24.62 -3.04 -18.73
CA LYS A 116 24.22 -1.91 -19.58
C LYS A 116 25.17 -1.90 -20.77
N LYS A 117 24.64 -1.93 -21.97
CA LYS A 117 25.44 -1.58 -23.14
C LYS A 117 25.89 -0.13 -22.94
N HIS A 118 27.17 0.03 -22.69
CA HIS A 118 27.77 1.35 -22.60
C HIS A 118 27.80 1.96 -24.01
N GLY A 119 27.22 3.14 -24.13
CA GLY A 119 27.46 4.00 -25.25
C GLY A 119 26.61 3.72 -26.47
N ASN A 120 25.44 4.35 -26.53
CA ASN A 120 25.01 4.92 -27.78
C ASN A 120 25.88 6.17 -27.97
N ILE A 121 27.09 6.00 -28.47
CA ILE A 121 27.85 7.12 -28.99
C ILE A 121 27.15 7.45 -30.31
N THR A 122 26.41 8.55 -30.32
CA THR A 122 25.96 9.18 -31.56
C THR A 122 27.22 9.68 -32.24
N LEU A 123 27.57 9.00 -33.31
CA LEU A 123 28.55 9.49 -34.28
C LEU A 123 27.93 10.62 -35.09
#